data_f60a7c4fb7b64417781e0082973482b0
#
_entry.id   f60a7c4fb7b64417781e0082973482b0
#
_cell.length_a   1.000
_cell.length_b   1.000
_cell.length_c   1.000
_cell.angle_alpha   90.00
_cell.angle_beta   90.00
_cell.angle_gamma   90.00
#
_symmetry.space_group_name_H-M   'P 1'
#
loop_
_entity.id
_entity.type
_entity.pdbx_description
1 polymer ?
#
loop_
_entity_poly.entity_id
_entity_poly.type
_entity_poly.pdbx_seq_one_letter_code
_entity_poly.pdbx_strand_id
1 'polypeptide(L)'
;MTTSTGTPAALFGPADAGARQAAYAALAATGPVHRITLPNGMPAWLVTGYDAVRTALTDPRLVKRSGPTPLSGLLPPDVDAAMNTDLLHSDPPDHTRLRRLVSGAFTRRRVDALAPRIQQIADGLLDELTATLAEHGEADLIAAFAYPLPIAVIEEMLGVPTHDRAGFRRWSTTVASGAAVDPQLWVEAATGLVAFVRDLVAAKRAHPADDLMSALVAARDGADRLTEDELTSMVFLLLVAGHETTVNLIGNGMYTLLTHPDRRALVQAEPECLPAAVEELLRFDGPVQVATFRWTSAPVPIGGTVIPAGEIVVPGLLAANRDPATVADPAVFDPTRAPGAAPHVAFGYGVHHCLGAPLARLEGRIALGSLLARLPDLRLAVPVAELRWRPSVLMHGLAALPCSVAPREPGAPPRPWKRA
;
A
#
# COMPACT_ATOMS: atom_id res chain seq x y z
N MET A 1 31.26 10.92 -12.26
CA MET A 1 30.29 11.94 -12.71
C MET A 1 28.92 11.27 -12.75
N THR A 2 28.10 11.41 -11.72
CA THR A 2 26.72 10.90 -11.67
C THR A 2 25.87 11.83 -12.53
N THR A 3 25.49 11.37 -13.71
CA THR A 3 24.54 12.09 -14.57
C THR A 3 23.22 12.18 -13.84
N SER A 4 22.75 13.41 -13.55
CA SER A 4 21.40 13.67 -13.09
C SER A 4 20.46 13.27 -14.22
N THR A 5 19.91 12.06 -14.16
CA THR A 5 18.79 11.67 -15.00
C THR A 5 17.54 12.32 -14.38
N GLY A 6 16.92 13.27 -15.10
CA GLY A 6 15.59 13.76 -14.68
C GLY A 6 14.69 12.57 -14.38
N THR A 7 13.82 12.69 -13.36
CA THR A 7 12.90 11.59 -12.99
C THR A 7 12.06 11.24 -14.21
N PRO A 8 12.09 10.01 -14.70
CA PRO A 8 11.16 9.61 -15.75
C PRO A 8 9.74 9.84 -15.22
N ALA A 9 8.96 10.66 -15.92
CA ALA A 9 7.55 10.94 -15.53
C ALA A 9 6.73 9.65 -15.31
N ALA A 10 7.13 8.57 -15.99
CA ALA A 10 6.55 7.24 -15.85
C ALA A 10 6.70 6.63 -14.46
N LEU A 11 7.66 7.03 -13.61
CA LEU A 11 7.83 6.43 -12.28
C LEU A 11 6.73 6.83 -11.30
N PHE A 12 6.40 8.12 -11.24
CA PHE A 12 5.52 8.67 -10.20
C PHE A 12 4.25 9.32 -10.75
N GLY A 13 4.16 9.46 -12.06
CA GLY A 13 2.99 9.99 -12.76
C GLY A 13 1.90 8.94 -13.01
N PRO A 14 0.83 9.31 -13.72
CA PRO A 14 -0.29 8.43 -14.06
C PRO A 14 0.02 7.47 -15.22
N ALA A 15 1.28 7.02 -15.34
CA ALA A 15 1.72 6.08 -16.37
C ALA A 15 1.09 4.70 -16.14
N ASP A 16 0.85 3.96 -17.23
CA ASP A 16 0.43 2.56 -17.12
C ASP A 16 1.51 1.68 -16.46
N ALA A 17 1.11 0.49 -16.01
CA ALA A 17 2.03 -0.43 -15.33
C ALA A 17 3.22 -0.82 -16.20
N GLY A 18 3.02 -1.03 -17.50
CA GLY A 18 4.09 -1.41 -18.43
C GLY A 18 5.12 -0.30 -18.59
N ALA A 19 4.68 0.95 -18.77
CA ALA A 19 5.58 2.10 -18.88
C ALA A 19 6.39 2.31 -17.59
N ARG A 20 5.77 2.14 -16.41
CA ARG A 20 6.46 2.23 -15.11
C ARG A 20 7.50 1.14 -14.94
N GLN A 21 7.16 -0.10 -15.29
CA GLN A 21 8.07 -1.23 -15.24
C GLN A 21 9.26 -1.06 -16.18
N ALA A 22 9.02 -0.59 -17.42
CA ALA A 22 10.08 -0.27 -18.37
C ALA A 22 11.01 0.82 -17.86
N ALA A 23 10.48 1.85 -17.19
CA ALA A 23 11.28 2.90 -16.58
C ALA A 23 12.18 2.37 -15.44
N TYR A 24 11.66 1.51 -14.58
CA TYR A 24 12.48 0.85 -13.54
C TYR A 24 13.53 -0.07 -14.15
N ALA A 25 13.20 -0.85 -15.17
CA ALA A 25 14.16 -1.73 -15.85
C ALA A 25 15.29 -0.93 -16.52
N ALA A 26 14.96 0.19 -17.16
CA ALA A 26 15.97 1.09 -17.76
C ALA A 26 16.91 1.68 -16.71
N LEU A 27 16.39 2.07 -15.54
CA LEU A 27 17.25 2.53 -14.44
C LEU A 27 18.13 1.38 -13.92
N ALA A 28 17.55 0.22 -13.63
CA ALA A 28 18.29 -0.93 -13.12
C ALA A 28 19.46 -1.35 -14.04
N ALA A 29 19.31 -1.20 -15.36
CA ALA A 29 20.38 -1.47 -16.33
C ALA A 29 21.58 -0.53 -16.21
N THR A 30 21.44 0.64 -15.58
CA THR A 30 22.53 1.62 -15.39
C THR A 30 23.16 1.56 -14.00
N GLY A 31 22.65 0.70 -13.11
CA GLY A 31 23.16 0.48 -11.76
C GLY A 31 22.04 0.49 -10.69
N PRO A 32 22.38 0.23 -9.43
CA PRO A 32 21.41 0.09 -8.36
C PRO A 32 21.07 1.41 -7.64
N VAL A 33 21.75 2.55 -7.93
CA VAL A 33 21.57 3.82 -7.20
C VAL A 33 21.58 5.00 -8.17
N HIS A 34 20.54 5.83 -8.11
CA HIS A 34 20.31 6.90 -9.08
C HIS A 34 19.98 8.22 -8.39
N ARG A 35 20.58 9.32 -8.87
CA ARG A 35 20.15 10.67 -8.51
C ARG A 35 18.89 11.02 -9.29
N ILE A 36 17.81 11.34 -8.59
CA ILE A 36 16.52 11.71 -9.19
C ILE A 36 16.01 13.03 -8.62
N THR A 37 14.98 13.59 -9.27
CA THR A 37 14.19 14.69 -8.74
C THR A 37 12.77 14.18 -8.46
N LEU A 38 12.28 14.34 -7.24
CA LEU A 38 10.90 13.99 -6.86
C LEU A 38 9.90 14.94 -7.55
N PRO A 39 8.60 14.58 -7.68
CA PRO A 39 7.59 15.41 -8.34
C PRO A 39 7.48 16.85 -7.80
N ASN A 40 7.81 17.06 -6.54
CA ASN A 40 7.84 18.39 -5.89
C ASN A 40 9.16 19.16 -6.09
N GLY A 41 10.07 18.68 -6.94
CA GLY A 41 11.35 19.31 -7.24
C GLY A 41 12.51 18.97 -6.28
N MET A 42 12.27 18.23 -5.20
CA MET A 42 13.34 17.86 -4.27
C MET A 42 14.28 16.80 -4.86
N PRO A 43 15.63 16.98 -4.74
CA PRO A 43 16.57 15.95 -5.13
C PRO A 43 16.54 14.77 -4.15
N ALA A 44 16.68 13.55 -4.68
CA ALA A 44 16.72 12.33 -3.89
C ALA A 44 17.59 11.26 -4.55
N TRP A 45 17.89 10.20 -3.82
CA TRP A 45 18.59 9.01 -4.30
C TRP A 45 17.63 7.83 -4.35
N LEU A 46 17.27 7.40 -5.55
CA LEU A 46 16.46 6.19 -5.76
C LEU A 46 17.38 4.98 -5.77
N VAL A 47 17.07 3.99 -4.93
CA VAL A 47 17.78 2.71 -4.86
C VAL A 47 16.92 1.62 -5.45
N THR A 48 17.40 0.86 -6.46
CA THR A 48 16.59 -0.07 -7.27
C THR A 48 17.01 -1.54 -7.18
N GLY A 49 18.30 -1.84 -6.90
CA GLY A 49 18.78 -3.22 -6.77
C GLY A 49 18.32 -3.88 -5.48
N TYR A 50 18.04 -5.18 -5.49
CA TYR A 50 17.48 -5.91 -4.33
C TYR A 50 18.37 -5.81 -3.08
N ASP A 51 19.65 -6.14 -3.18
CA ASP A 51 20.57 -6.07 -2.05
C ASP A 51 20.85 -4.62 -1.62
N ALA A 52 20.90 -3.69 -2.57
CA ALA A 52 21.06 -2.28 -2.30
C ALA A 52 19.83 -1.72 -1.53
N VAL A 53 18.62 -2.11 -1.90
CA VAL A 53 17.38 -1.76 -1.20
C VAL A 53 17.37 -2.35 0.20
N ARG A 54 17.77 -3.61 0.39
CA ARG A 54 17.88 -4.21 1.73
C ARG A 54 18.88 -3.47 2.60
N THR A 55 20.03 -3.08 2.04
CA THR A 55 21.02 -2.24 2.72
C THR A 55 20.38 -0.90 3.12
N ALA A 56 19.70 -0.23 2.19
CA ALA A 56 19.02 1.03 2.47
C ALA A 56 17.90 0.90 3.53
N LEU A 57 17.31 -0.28 3.69
CA LEU A 57 16.27 -0.55 4.69
C LEU A 57 16.82 -0.91 6.08
N THR A 58 18.12 -1.26 6.21
CA THR A 58 18.71 -1.75 7.46
C THR A 58 19.89 -0.95 7.97
N ASP A 59 20.50 -0.10 7.16
CA ASP A 59 21.66 0.70 7.60
C ASP A 59 21.20 1.74 8.65
N PRO A 60 21.76 1.73 9.86
CA PRO A 60 21.33 2.62 10.94
C PRO A 60 21.64 4.11 10.70
N ARG A 61 22.46 4.42 9.68
CA ARG A 61 22.70 5.81 9.25
C ARG A 61 21.56 6.37 8.38
N LEU A 62 20.65 5.51 7.92
CA LEU A 62 19.47 5.89 7.17
C LEU A 62 18.27 6.00 8.13
N VAL A 63 18.04 7.21 8.60
CA VAL A 63 17.08 7.54 9.67
C VAL A 63 15.79 8.14 9.14
N LYS A 64 14.75 8.13 9.97
CA LYS A 64 13.42 8.66 9.65
C LYS A 64 13.28 10.16 9.97
N ARG A 65 14.08 10.66 10.92
CA ARG A 65 13.99 12.05 11.40
C ARG A 65 15.33 12.76 11.25
N SER A 66 15.59 13.41 10.11
CA SER A 66 16.80 14.22 9.95
C SER A 66 16.67 15.39 8.97
N GLY A 67 15.52 15.58 8.33
CA GLY A 67 15.38 16.66 7.37
C GLY A 67 13.93 16.95 6.97
N PRO A 68 13.72 18.03 6.20
CA PRO A 68 12.40 18.39 5.72
C PRO A 68 11.86 17.32 4.76
N THR A 69 10.59 16.94 4.95
CA THR A 69 9.83 16.14 4.00
C THR A 69 9.29 17.04 2.88
N PRO A 70 8.84 16.49 1.75
CA PRO A 70 8.14 17.25 0.72
C PRO A 70 6.95 18.08 1.20
N LEU A 71 6.41 17.74 2.39
CA LEU A 71 5.21 18.33 2.98
C LEU A 71 5.52 19.06 4.31
N SER A 72 6.80 19.18 4.68
CA SER A 72 7.22 19.88 5.90
C SER A 72 6.80 21.33 5.90
N GLY A 73 6.26 21.79 7.01
CA GLY A 73 5.85 23.19 7.20
C GLY A 73 4.51 23.56 6.58
N LEU A 74 3.81 22.62 5.90
CA LEU A 74 2.47 22.86 5.36
C LEU A 74 1.38 22.67 6.42
N LEU A 75 1.60 21.78 7.38
CA LEU A 75 0.63 21.46 8.44
C LEU A 75 0.74 22.37 9.65
N PRO A 76 -0.37 22.64 10.34
CA PRO A 76 -0.32 23.14 11.70
C PRO A 76 0.53 22.20 12.59
N PRO A 77 1.31 22.74 13.55
CA PRO A 77 2.23 21.93 14.35
C PRO A 77 1.59 20.77 15.11
N ASP A 78 0.36 20.92 15.58
CA ASP A 78 -0.40 19.89 16.29
C ASP A 78 -0.92 18.80 15.35
N VAL A 79 -1.23 19.13 14.10
CA VAL A 79 -1.62 18.16 13.06
C VAL A 79 -0.37 17.40 12.59
N ASP A 80 0.75 18.08 12.40
CA ASP A 80 2.02 17.44 12.02
C ASP A 80 2.46 16.44 13.08
N ALA A 81 2.43 16.82 14.36
CA ALA A 81 2.73 15.91 15.46
C ALA A 81 1.80 14.68 15.48
N ALA A 82 0.49 14.89 15.32
CA ALA A 82 -0.51 13.84 15.28
C ALA A 82 -0.38 12.88 14.07
N MET A 83 0.38 13.25 13.05
CA MET A 83 0.61 12.40 11.87
C MET A 83 1.97 11.72 11.86
N ASN A 84 2.97 12.26 12.57
CA ASN A 84 4.37 11.90 12.37
C ASN A 84 5.09 11.45 13.65
N THR A 85 4.37 11.11 14.74
CA THR A 85 4.94 10.60 16.00
C THR A 85 4.67 9.10 16.23
N ASP A 86 4.50 8.33 15.16
CA ASP A 86 4.26 6.89 15.18
C ASP A 86 5.53 6.05 14.93
N LEU A 87 5.33 4.73 14.90
CA LEU A 87 6.42 3.77 14.68
C LEU A 87 7.02 3.85 13.27
N LEU A 88 6.29 4.31 12.25
CA LEU A 88 6.79 4.41 10.88
C LEU A 88 7.74 5.59 10.72
N HIS A 89 7.51 6.66 11.48
CA HIS A 89 8.26 7.91 11.45
C HIS A 89 9.31 8.02 12.58
N SER A 90 9.55 6.92 13.31
CA SER A 90 10.50 6.87 14.43
C SER A 90 11.64 5.92 14.15
N ASP A 91 12.81 6.21 14.75
CA ASP A 91 13.99 5.35 14.78
C ASP A 91 14.13 4.70 16.16
N PRO A 92 14.89 3.59 16.30
CA PRO A 92 15.24 3.05 17.62
C PRO A 92 15.96 4.11 18.50
N PRO A 93 15.68 4.20 19.81
CA PRO A 93 14.87 3.27 20.62
C PRO A 93 13.35 3.50 20.58
N ASP A 94 12.85 4.67 20.17
CA ASP A 94 11.43 5.03 20.18
C ASP A 94 10.61 4.08 19.30
N HIS A 95 11.06 3.81 18.08
CA HIS A 95 10.45 2.81 17.21
C HIS A 95 10.26 1.47 17.93
N THR A 96 11.28 0.98 18.63
CA THR A 96 11.23 -0.33 19.31
C THR A 96 10.17 -0.35 20.41
N ARG A 97 10.06 0.75 21.17
CA ARG A 97 9.04 0.94 22.21
C ARG A 97 7.63 0.94 21.60
N LEU A 98 7.39 1.79 20.60
CA LEU A 98 6.10 1.91 19.94
C LEU A 98 5.67 0.61 19.27
N ARG A 99 6.60 -0.06 18.58
CA ARG A 99 6.32 -1.35 17.93
C ARG A 99 5.91 -2.44 18.92
N ARG A 100 6.54 -2.50 20.10
CA ARG A 100 6.19 -3.47 21.15
C ARG A 100 4.74 -3.30 21.59
N LEU A 101 4.26 -2.06 21.74
CA LEU A 101 2.89 -1.76 22.19
C LEU A 101 1.83 -2.27 21.23
N VAL A 102 2.07 -2.21 19.92
CA VAL A 102 1.08 -2.60 18.90
C VAL A 102 1.23 -4.05 18.41
N SER A 103 2.41 -4.66 18.56
CA SER A 103 2.70 -5.99 17.98
C SER A 103 1.78 -7.10 18.49
N GLY A 104 1.28 -6.98 19.71
CA GLY A 104 0.38 -7.95 20.30
C GLY A 104 -0.95 -8.14 19.56
N ALA A 105 -1.41 -7.12 18.84
CA ALA A 105 -2.63 -7.17 18.03
C ALA A 105 -2.45 -7.90 16.70
N PHE A 106 -1.23 -7.93 16.16
CA PHE A 106 -0.91 -8.51 14.85
C PHE A 106 -0.24 -9.88 14.93
N THR A 107 -0.38 -10.57 16.08
CA THR A 107 0.10 -11.96 16.19
C THR A 107 -0.64 -12.86 15.20
N ARG A 108 0.07 -13.86 14.65
CA ARG A 108 -0.52 -14.81 13.70
C ARG A 108 -1.84 -15.39 14.21
N ARG A 109 -1.90 -15.84 15.48
CA ARG A 109 -3.12 -16.38 16.08
C ARG A 109 -4.30 -15.39 16.05
N ARG A 110 -4.08 -14.11 16.34
CA ARG A 110 -5.14 -13.09 16.30
C ARG A 110 -5.57 -12.79 14.87
N VAL A 111 -4.62 -12.71 13.95
CA VAL A 111 -4.91 -12.50 12.52
C VAL A 111 -5.69 -13.69 11.96
N ASP A 112 -5.25 -14.94 12.22
CA ASP A 112 -5.96 -16.13 11.73
C ASP A 112 -7.39 -16.21 12.30
N ALA A 113 -7.62 -15.72 13.52
CA ALA A 113 -8.96 -15.66 14.11
C ALA A 113 -9.92 -14.70 13.39
N LEU A 114 -9.41 -13.74 12.60
CA LEU A 114 -10.22 -12.83 11.80
C LEU A 114 -10.73 -13.48 10.49
N ALA A 115 -10.16 -14.63 10.07
CA ALA A 115 -10.49 -15.23 8.78
C ALA A 115 -12.00 -15.44 8.53
N PRO A 116 -12.79 -16.01 9.49
CA PRO A 116 -14.23 -16.20 9.27
C PRO A 116 -14.98 -14.86 9.08
N ARG A 117 -14.53 -13.83 9.79
CA ARG A 117 -15.16 -12.52 9.71
C ARG A 117 -14.81 -11.79 8.40
N ILE A 118 -13.55 -11.85 7.98
CA ILE A 118 -13.10 -11.31 6.69
C ILE A 118 -13.85 -12.01 5.55
N GLN A 119 -14.03 -13.35 5.64
CA GLN A 119 -14.80 -14.10 4.66
C GLN A 119 -16.27 -13.63 4.62
N GLN A 120 -16.90 -13.45 5.79
CA GLN A 120 -18.30 -12.97 5.85
C GLN A 120 -18.46 -11.58 5.23
N ILE A 121 -17.51 -10.66 5.47
CA ILE A 121 -17.50 -9.33 4.85
C ILE A 121 -17.33 -9.45 3.33
N ALA A 122 -16.37 -10.27 2.88
CA ALA A 122 -16.12 -10.51 1.46
C ALA A 122 -17.36 -11.09 0.75
N ASP A 123 -18.03 -12.06 1.38
CA ASP A 123 -19.26 -12.67 0.82
C ASP A 123 -20.38 -11.65 0.65
N GLY A 124 -20.63 -10.80 1.64
CA GLY A 124 -21.63 -9.73 1.56
C GLY A 124 -21.31 -8.73 0.43
N LEU A 125 -20.05 -8.29 0.31
CA LEU A 125 -19.63 -7.39 -0.76
C LEU A 125 -19.72 -8.05 -2.15
N LEU A 126 -19.48 -9.36 -2.24
CA LEU A 126 -19.65 -10.12 -3.49
C LEU A 126 -21.11 -10.29 -3.89
N ASP A 127 -22.02 -10.43 -2.93
CA ASP A 127 -23.46 -10.44 -3.21
C ASP A 127 -23.89 -9.11 -3.83
N GLU A 128 -23.47 -7.97 -3.26
CA GLU A 128 -23.75 -6.63 -3.79
C GLU A 128 -23.12 -6.42 -5.17
N LEU A 129 -21.84 -6.80 -5.35
CA LEU A 129 -21.13 -6.73 -6.64
C LEU A 129 -21.84 -7.57 -7.70
N THR A 130 -22.24 -8.79 -7.37
CA THR A 130 -22.94 -9.70 -8.29
C THR A 130 -24.30 -9.11 -8.72
N ALA A 131 -25.05 -8.53 -7.79
CA ALA A 131 -26.31 -7.84 -8.08
C ALA A 131 -26.08 -6.64 -9.00
N THR A 132 -25.07 -5.82 -8.73
CA THR A 132 -24.69 -4.67 -9.58
C THR A 132 -24.31 -5.10 -10.99
N LEU A 133 -23.51 -6.16 -11.13
CA LEU A 133 -23.11 -6.72 -12.43
C LEU A 133 -24.33 -7.27 -13.19
N ALA A 134 -25.28 -7.91 -12.50
CA ALA A 134 -26.50 -8.42 -13.12
C ALA A 134 -27.44 -7.29 -13.59
N GLU A 135 -27.56 -6.20 -12.82
CA GLU A 135 -28.43 -5.08 -13.14
C GLU A 135 -27.84 -4.14 -14.20
N HIS A 136 -26.55 -3.83 -14.09
CA HIS A 136 -25.91 -2.81 -14.92
C HIS A 136 -24.97 -3.36 -16.00
N GLY A 137 -24.62 -4.66 -15.97
CA GLY A 137 -23.70 -5.32 -16.89
C GLY A 137 -22.23 -5.05 -16.59
N GLU A 138 -21.91 -4.03 -15.79
CA GLU A 138 -20.55 -3.66 -15.39
C GLU A 138 -20.51 -3.03 -14.00
N ALA A 139 -19.35 -3.12 -13.33
CA ALA A 139 -19.10 -2.49 -12.04
C ALA A 139 -17.62 -2.11 -11.90
N ASP A 140 -17.33 -1.10 -11.07
CA ASP A 140 -15.95 -0.82 -10.64
C ASP A 140 -15.58 -1.74 -9.47
N LEU A 141 -14.71 -2.71 -9.72
CA LEU A 141 -14.26 -3.66 -8.73
C LEU A 141 -13.55 -2.99 -7.54
N ILE A 142 -12.84 -1.88 -7.79
CA ILE A 142 -12.18 -1.16 -6.70
C ILE A 142 -13.21 -0.53 -5.78
N ALA A 143 -14.18 0.19 -6.32
CA ALA A 143 -15.19 0.88 -5.52
C ALA A 143 -16.14 -0.10 -4.83
N ALA A 144 -16.54 -1.18 -5.51
CA ALA A 144 -17.55 -2.11 -5.02
C ALA A 144 -17.00 -3.20 -4.08
N PHE A 145 -15.71 -3.54 -4.19
CA PHE A 145 -15.16 -4.67 -3.45
C PHE A 145 -13.78 -4.39 -2.83
N ALA A 146 -12.77 -4.01 -3.65
CA ALA A 146 -11.40 -3.91 -3.17
C ALA A 146 -11.21 -2.82 -2.11
N TYR A 147 -11.96 -1.71 -2.20
CA TYR A 147 -11.92 -0.62 -1.23
C TYR A 147 -12.71 -0.94 0.06
N PRO A 148 -13.99 -1.38 0.02
CA PRO A 148 -14.77 -1.58 1.23
C PRO A 148 -14.31 -2.74 2.10
N LEU A 149 -13.67 -3.78 1.53
CA LEU A 149 -13.24 -4.93 2.31
C LEU A 149 -12.16 -4.58 3.35
N PRO A 150 -10.98 -4.05 3.00
CA PRO A 150 -9.94 -3.73 3.99
C PRO A 150 -10.38 -2.65 4.99
N ILE A 151 -11.23 -1.71 4.57
CA ILE A 151 -11.79 -0.71 5.48
C ILE A 151 -12.65 -1.38 6.55
N ALA A 152 -13.57 -2.24 6.16
CA ALA A 152 -14.42 -2.94 7.12
C ALA A 152 -13.59 -3.80 8.10
N VAL A 153 -12.49 -4.40 7.63
CA VAL A 153 -11.59 -5.20 8.47
C VAL A 153 -10.85 -4.33 9.48
N ILE A 154 -10.28 -3.19 9.05
CA ILE A 154 -9.55 -2.30 9.97
C ILE A 154 -10.50 -1.58 10.95
N GLU A 155 -11.69 -1.20 10.49
CA GLU A 155 -12.75 -0.65 11.34
C GLU A 155 -13.11 -1.63 12.47
N GLU A 156 -13.26 -2.90 12.14
CA GLU A 156 -13.60 -3.94 13.12
C GLU A 156 -12.45 -4.20 14.09
N MET A 157 -11.20 -4.29 13.59
CA MET A 157 -10.02 -4.45 14.44
C MET A 157 -9.84 -3.31 15.44
N LEU A 158 -10.09 -2.09 14.99
CA LEU A 158 -9.98 -0.88 15.82
C LEU A 158 -11.26 -0.60 16.62
N GLY A 159 -12.36 -1.29 16.30
CA GLY A 159 -13.65 -1.02 16.90
C GLY A 159 -14.22 0.35 16.52
N VAL A 160 -14.01 0.79 15.27
CA VAL A 160 -14.45 2.09 14.76
C VAL A 160 -15.94 2.03 14.41
N PRO A 161 -16.77 3.00 14.85
CA PRO A 161 -18.14 3.10 14.40
C PRO A 161 -18.23 3.49 12.92
N THR A 162 -19.17 2.90 12.20
CA THR A 162 -19.30 2.98 10.72
C THR A 162 -19.83 4.32 10.16
N HIS A 163 -19.72 5.44 10.88
CA HIS A 163 -20.57 6.61 10.64
C HIS A 163 -20.14 7.54 9.51
N ASP A 164 -18.90 7.71 9.14
CA ASP A 164 -18.52 8.62 8.05
C ASP A 164 -17.49 8.01 7.10
N ARG A 165 -17.89 6.90 6.48
CA ARG A 165 -17.05 6.22 5.51
C ARG A 165 -16.71 7.08 4.30
N ALA A 166 -17.62 7.96 3.87
CA ALA A 166 -17.39 8.79 2.69
C ALA A 166 -16.34 9.89 2.96
N GLY A 167 -16.42 10.56 4.11
CA GLY A 167 -15.44 11.53 4.54
C GLY A 167 -14.08 10.89 4.74
N PHE A 168 -14.02 9.78 5.48
CA PHE A 168 -12.80 9.01 5.70
C PHE A 168 -12.14 8.57 4.38
N ARG A 169 -12.93 8.01 3.44
CA ARG A 169 -12.43 7.62 2.10
C ARG A 169 -11.77 8.78 1.38
N ARG A 170 -12.44 9.92 1.30
CA ARG A 170 -11.92 11.10 0.63
C ARG A 170 -10.61 11.58 1.27
N TRP A 171 -10.58 11.71 2.58
CA TRP A 171 -9.40 12.19 3.30
C TRP A 171 -8.23 11.21 3.21
N SER A 172 -8.45 9.92 3.46
CA SER A 172 -7.39 8.91 3.45
C SER A 172 -6.77 8.73 2.07
N THR A 173 -7.57 8.72 1.01
CA THR A 173 -7.08 8.66 -0.38
C THR A 173 -6.27 9.91 -0.75
N THR A 174 -6.72 11.10 -0.34
CA THR A 174 -5.98 12.35 -0.58
C THR A 174 -4.64 12.36 0.16
N VAL A 175 -4.65 11.96 1.42
CA VAL A 175 -3.42 11.86 2.24
C VAL A 175 -2.44 10.84 1.65
N ALA A 176 -2.92 9.65 1.24
CA ALA A 176 -2.10 8.61 0.64
C ALA A 176 -1.49 9.01 -0.73
N SER A 177 -2.11 9.97 -1.43
CA SER A 177 -1.57 10.53 -2.68
C SER A 177 -0.34 11.43 -2.44
N GLY A 178 -0.17 11.95 -1.23
CA GLY A 178 1.00 12.75 -0.82
C GLY A 178 1.23 13.97 -1.71
N ALA A 179 2.47 14.21 -2.10
CA ALA A 179 2.88 15.35 -2.92
C ALA A 179 2.34 15.33 -4.38
N ALA A 180 1.54 14.35 -4.74
CA ALA A 180 0.95 14.26 -6.09
C ALA A 180 -0.37 15.03 -6.23
N VAL A 181 -0.93 15.57 -5.13
CA VAL A 181 -2.14 16.39 -5.11
C VAL A 181 -1.83 17.83 -4.73
N ASP A 182 -2.80 18.72 -4.94
CA ASP A 182 -2.70 20.12 -4.52
C ASP A 182 -2.38 20.19 -3.01
N PRO A 183 -1.37 20.99 -2.59
CA PRO A 183 -0.98 21.08 -1.19
C PRO A 183 -2.09 21.53 -0.24
N GLN A 184 -2.98 22.42 -0.70
CA GLN A 184 -4.08 22.91 0.13
C GLN A 184 -5.11 21.80 0.38
N LEU A 185 -5.50 21.06 -0.65
CA LEU A 185 -6.39 19.89 -0.54
C LEU A 185 -5.78 18.82 0.36
N TRP A 186 -4.45 18.63 0.28
CA TRP A 186 -3.76 17.69 1.16
C TRP A 186 -3.80 18.12 2.63
N VAL A 187 -3.57 19.40 2.93
CA VAL A 187 -3.65 19.97 4.28
C VAL A 187 -5.06 19.85 4.86
N GLU A 188 -6.08 20.16 4.06
CA GLU A 188 -7.48 20.02 4.45
C GLU A 188 -7.83 18.56 4.79
N ALA A 189 -7.41 17.62 3.94
CA ALA A 189 -7.64 16.20 4.16
C ALA A 189 -6.90 15.68 5.41
N ALA A 190 -5.64 16.07 5.59
CA ALA A 190 -4.84 15.70 6.75
C ALA A 190 -5.46 16.22 8.05
N THR A 191 -5.86 17.49 8.08
CA THR A 191 -6.51 18.11 9.24
C THR A 191 -7.85 17.44 9.57
N GLY A 192 -8.68 17.17 8.55
CA GLY A 192 -9.95 16.47 8.71
C GLY A 192 -9.77 15.04 9.25
N LEU A 193 -8.79 14.31 8.73
CA LEU A 193 -8.51 12.96 9.17
C LEU A 193 -7.95 12.90 10.60
N VAL A 194 -7.08 13.84 10.99
CA VAL A 194 -6.58 13.94 12.37
C VAL A 194 -7.71 14.27 13.35
N ALA A 195 -8.61 15.21 12.99
CA ALA A 195 -9.79 15.51 13.80
C ALA A 195 -10.67 14.27 14.00
N PHE A 196 -10.96 13.54 12.92
CA PHE A 196 -11.70 12.28 12.98
C PHE A 196 -11.04 11.24 13.90
N VAL A 197 -9.72 11.08 13.84
CA VAL A 197 -8.99 10.14 14.71
C VAL A 197 -9.06 10.57 16.17
N ARG A 198 -8.94 11.87 16.47
CA ARG A 198 -9.07 12.42 17.83
C ARG A 198 -10.46 12.14 18.41
N ASP A 199 -11.51 12.32 17.62
CA ASP A 199 -12.89 12.00 18.04
C ASP A 199 -13.07 10.51 18.33
N LEU A 200 -12.49 9.63 17.49
CA LEU A 200 -12.50 8.17 17.73
C LEU A 200 -11.80 7.80 19.03
N VAL A 201 -10.60 8.35 19.28
CA VAL A 201 -9.85 8.12 20.51
C VAL A 201 -10.64 8.59 21.73
N ALA A 202 -11.27 9.78 21.66
CA ALA A 202 -12.12 10.30 22.73
C ALA A 202 -13.33 9.39 23.00
N ALA A 203 -14.01 8.92 21.94
CA ALA A 203 -15.13 7.99 22.06
C ALA A 203 -14.72 6.67 22.70
N LYS A 204 -13.57 6.09 22.32
CA LYS A 204 -13.03 4.85 22.91
C LYS A 204 -12.59 5.01 24.35
N ARG A 205 -12.08 6.17 24.71
CA ARG A 205 -11.75 6.48 26.11
C ARG A 205 -13.01 6.52 26.99
N ALA A 206 -14.12 7.06 26.45
CA ALA A 206 -15.40 7.10 27.15
C ALA A 206 -16.09 5.71 27.21
N HIS A 207 -15.94 4.90 26.17
CA HIS A 207 -16.60 3.61 26.02
C HIS A 207 -15.60 2.53 25.56
N PRO A 208 -14.74 2.03 26.46
CA PRO A 208 -13.77 0.97 26.14
C PRO A 208 -14.46 -0.33 25.72
N ALA A 209 -13.84 -1.09 24.78
CA ALA A 209 -14.29 -2.40 24.33
C ALA A 209 -13.10 -3.37 24.21
N ASP A 210 -13.35 -4.62 23.84
CA ASP A 210 -12.29 -5.59 23.55
C ASP A 210 -11.78 -5.42 22.11
N ASP A 211 -11.11 -4.29 21.85
CA ASP A 211 -10.54 -3.95 20.55
C ASP A 211 -9.15 -3.31 20.69
N LEU A 212 -8.45 -3.19 19.54
CA LEU A 212 -7.09 -2.68 19.51
C LEU A 212 -7.02 -1.20 19.95
N MET A 213 -7.99 -0.36 19.59
CA MET A 213 -7.97 1.05 19.96
C MET A 213 -8.13 1.21 21.47
N SER A 214 -9.03 0.46 22.10
CA SER A 214 -9.19 0.44 23.56
C SER A 214 -7.91 -0.03 24.24
N ALA A 215 -7.22 -1.02 23.69
CA ALA A 215 -5.93 -1.48 24.21
C ALA A 215 -4.83 -0.40 24.09
N LEU A 216 -4.80 0.35 22.99
CA LEU A 216 -3.86 1.47 22.81
C LEU A 216 -4.16 2.63 23.76
N VAL A 217 -5.44 2.97 23.96
CA VAL A 217 -5.86 3.97 24.97
C VAL A 217 -5.43 3.54 26.38
N ALA A 218 -5.65 2.28 26.74
CA ALA A 218 -5.21 1.74 28.03
C ALA A 218 -3.68 1.73 28.19
N ALA A 219 -2.92 1.46 27.11
CA ALA A 219 -1.46 1.51 27.12
C ALA A 219 -0.93 2.93 27.37
N ARG A 220 -1.65 3.98 26.90
CA ARG A 220 -1.33 5.37 27.24
C ARG A 220 -1.49 5.66 28.74
N ASP A 221 -2.54 5.19 29.34
CA ASP A 221 -2.90 5.48 30.71
C ASP A 221 -2.12 4.62 31.73
N GLY A 222 -1.36 3.62 31.27
CA GLY A 222 -0.53 2.70 32.04
C GLY A 222 0.92 3.17 32.29
N ALA A 223 1.77 2.24 32.75
CA ALA A 223 3.18 2.51 33.09
C ALA A 223 4.09 2.73 31.86
N ASP A 224 3.75 2.18 30.70
CA ASP A 224 4.51 2.30 29.45
C ASP A 224 3.76 3.26 28.50
N ARG A 225 3.76 4.53 28.84
CA ARG A 225 2.84 5.56 28.31
C ARG A 225 3.15 5.97 26.87
N LEU A 226 2.12 5.93 26.00
CA LEU A 226 2.08 6.76 24.79
C LEU A 226 1.81 8.22 25.18
N THR A 227 2.37 9.18 24.47
CA THR A 227 1.86 10.58 24.51
C THR A 227 0.52 10.64 23.77
N GLU A 228 -0.21 11.75 23.88
CA GLU A 228 -1.47 11.95 23.15
C GLU A 228 -1.22 11.97 21.63
N ASP A 229 -0.11 12.61 21.21
CA ASP A 229 0.29 12.65 19.79
C ASP A 229 0.73 11.27 19.29
N GLU A 230 1.48 10.49 20.08
CA GLU A 230 1.83 9.11 19.73
C GLU A 230 0.60 8.21 19.59
N LEU A 231 -0.39 8.35 20.49
CA LEU A 231 -1.63 7.59 20.39
C LEU A 231 -2.41 7.97 19.13
N THR A 232 -2.61 9.27 18.90
CA THR A 232 -3.31 9.79 17.72
C THR A 232 -2.61 9.37 16.43
N SER A 233 -1.28 9.56 16.37
CA SER A 233 -0.46 9.20 15.21
C SER A 233 -0.45 7.69 14.95
N MET A 234 -0.44 6.87 16.01
CA MET A 234 -0.50 5.41 15.86
C MET A 234 -1.84 4.95 15.31
N VAL A 235 -2.97 5.48 15.80
CA VAL A 235 -4.31 5.18 15.28
C VAL A 235 -4.44 5.65 13.83
N PHE A 236 -3.96 6.87 13.53
CA PHE A 236 -3.88 7.40 12.18
C PHE A 236 -3.10 6.46 11.24
N LEU A 237 -1.89 6.05 11.64
CA LEU A 237 -1.06 5.13 10.87
C LEU A 237 -1.78 3.81 10.59
N LEU A 238 -2.38 3.19 11.60
CA LEU A 238 -3.07 1.91 11.45
C LEU A 238 -4.28 2.01 10.51
N LEU A 239 -5.03 3.11 10.59
CA LEU A 239 -6.15 3.37 9.69
C LEU A 239 -5.68 3.55 8.24
N VAL A 240 -4.70 4.42 7.99
CA VAL A 240 -4.27 4.75 6.62
C VAL A 240 -3.47 3.61 5.99
N ALA A 241 -2.47 3.08 6.70
CA ALA A 241 -1.60 2.04 6.18
C ALA A 241 -2.32 0.68 6.05
N GLY A 242 -3.32 0.43 6.90
CA GLY A 242 -4.02 -0.85 6.96
C GLY A 242 -4.96 -1.09 5.77
N HIS A 243 -5.56 -0.05 5.19
CA HIS A 243 -6.53 -0.27 4.10
C HIS A 243 -5.96 0.04 2.72
N GLU A 244 -5.34 1.19 2.50
CA GLU A 244 -4.95 1.67 1.16
C GLU A 244 -4.01 0.70 0.44
N THR A 245 -3.09 0.08 1.17
CA THR A 245 -2.15 -0.91 0.61
C THR A 245 -2.87 -2.21 0.21
N THR A 246 -3.83 -2.67 1.01
CA THR A 246 -4.59 -3.89 0.71
C THR A 246 -5.61 -3.67 -0.41
N VAL A 247 -6.23 -2.48 -0.51
CA VAL A 247 -7.03 -2.07 -1.67
C VAL A 247 -6.23 -2.25 -2.96
N ASN A 248 -5.00 -1.74 -2.98
CA ASN A 248 -4.14 -1.85 -4.14
C ASN A 248 -3.65 -3.29 -4.38
N LEU A 249 -3.41 -4.09 -3.34
CA LEU A 249 -3.09 -5.51 -3.50
C LEU A 249 -4.22 -6.26 -4.21
N ILE A 250 -5.47 -6.03 -3.80
CA ILE A 250 -6.64 -6.68 -4.42
C ILE A 250 -6.85 -6.17 -5.85
N GLY A 251 -6.81 -4.84 -6.04
CA GLY A 251 -7.01 -4.21 -7.34
C GLY A 251 -5.94 -4.61 -8.37
N ASN A 252 -4.65 -4.47 -8.02
CA ASN A 252 -3.54 -4.85 -8.88
C ASN A 252 -3.49 -6.37 -9.11
N GLY A 253 -3.81 -7.16 -8.07
CA GLY A 253 -3.89 -8.61 -8.16
C GLY A 253 -4.94 -9.06 -9.17
N MET A 254 -6.16 -8.50 -9.11
CA MET A 254 -7.19 -8.79 -10.08
C MET A 254 -6.85 -8.26 -11.47
N TYR A 255 -6.30 -7.05 -11.60
CA TYR A 255 -5.77 -6.55 -12.88
C TYR A 255 -4.77 -7.51 -13.48
N THR A 256 -3.79 -7.96 -12.72
CA THR A 256 -2.77 -8.91 -13.18
C THR A 256 -3.40 -10.23 -13.62
N LEU A 257 -4.31 -10.80 -12.84
CA LEU A 257 -5.00 -12.04 -13.18
C LEU A 257 -5.90 -11.90 -14.42
N LEU A 258 -6.59 -10.76 -14.58
CA LEU A 258 -7.46 -10.50 -15.73
C LEU A 258 -6.66 -10.24 -17.03
N THR A 259 -5.43 -9.75 -16.92
CA THR A 259 -4.54 -9.54 -18.07
C THR A 259 -3.64 -10.73 -18.39
N HIS A 260 -3.65 -11.78 -17.53
CA HIS A 260 -2.92 -13.04 -17.74
C HIS A 260 -3.88 -14.25 -17.64
N PRO A 261 -4.77 -14.47 -18.65
CA PRO A 261 -5.86 -15.42 -18.55
C PRO A 261 -5.40 -16.86 -18.30
N ASP A 262 -4.29 -17.30 -18.90
CA ASP A 262 -3.75 -18.66 -18.70
C ASP A 262 -3.30 -18.87 -17.24
N ARG A 263 -2.67 -17.86 -16.64
CA ARG A 263 -2.24 -17.91 -15.23
C ARG A 263 -3.42 -17.84 -14.27
N ARG A 264 -4.44 -17.04 -14.62
CA ARG A 264 -5.70 -17.02 -13.89
C ARG A 264 -6.40 -18.36 -13.92
N ALA A 265 -6.53 -18.99 -15.09
CA ALA A 265 -7.15 -20.31 -15.23
C ALA A 265 -6.43 -21.36 -14.35
N LEU A 266 -5.12 -21.31 -14.27
CA LEU A 266 -4.34 -22.17 -13.39
C LEU A 266 -4.70 -21.95 -11.91
N VAL A 267 -4.72 -20.70 -11.43
CA VAL A 267 -5.09 -20.40 -10.03
C VAL A 267 -6.54 -20.80 -9.74
N GLN A 268 -7.45 -20.73 -10.71
CA GLN A 268 -8.82 -21.19 -10.56
C GLN A 268 -8.93 -22.71 -10.49
N ALA A 269 -8.10 -23.44 -11.27
CA ALA A 269 -8.09 -24.90 -11.30
C ALA A 269 -7.40 -25.50 -10.05
N GLU A 270 -6.42 -24.81 -9.48
CA GLU A 270 -5.59 -25.25 -8.36
C GLU A 270 -5.64 -24.20 -7.21
N PRO A 271 -6.76 -24.08 -6.47
CA PRO A 271 -6.91 -23.06 -5.43
C PRO A 271 -5.85 -23.11 -4.31
N GLU A 272 -5.24 -24.28 -4.10
CA GLU A 272 -4.13 -24.48 -3.17
C GLU A 272 -2.88 -23.67 -3.52
N CYS A 273 -2.70 -23.25 -4.78
CA CYS A 273 -1.60 -22.36 -5.19
C CYS A 273 -1.84 -20.88 -4.83
N LEU A 274 -3.05 -20.52 -4.40
CA LEU A 274 -3.42 -19.13 -4.11
C LEU A 274 -2.47 -18.42 -3.11
N PRO A 275 -1.98 -19.06 -2.04
CA PRO A 275 -0.98 -18.42 -1.17
C PRO A 275 0.30 -18.03 -1.92
N ALA A 276 0.80 -18.90 -2.81
CA ALA A 276 1.97 -18.61 -3.63
C ALA A 276 1.67 -17.53 -4.68
N ALA A 277 0.48 -17.58 -5.27
CA ALA A 277 0.02 -16.53 -6.19
C ALA A 277 -0.03 -15.15 -5.54
N VAL A 278 -0.47 -15.03 -4.29
CA VAL A 278 -0.46 -13.76 -3.54
C VAL A 278 0.96 -13.24 -3.32
N GLU A 279 1.93 -14.11 -2.96
CA GLU A 279 3.33 -13.67 -2.83
C GLU A 279 3.90 -13.23 -4.19
N GLU A 280 3.56 -13.92 -5.27
CA GLU A 280 4.01 -13.55 -6.61
C GLU A 280 3.35 -12.23 -7.09
N LEU A 281 2.07 -11.99 -6.78
CA LEU A 281 1.41 -10.71 -7.04
C LEU A 281 2.08 -9.56 -6.28
N LEU A 282 2.43 -9.77 -5.00
CA LEU A 282 3.17 -8.81 -4.17
C LEU A 282 4.56 -8.50 -4.77
N ARG A 283 5.23 -9.50 -5.31
CA ARG A 283 6.50 -9.32 -6.01
C ARG A 283 6.31 -8.59 -7.34
N PHE A 284 5.40 -9.09 -8.18
CA PHE A 284 5.25 -8.70 -9.58
C PHE A 284 4.65 -7.31 -9.74
N ASP A 285 3.58 -7.00 -8.99
CA ASP A 285 2.84 -5.73 -9.11
C ASP A 285 2.31 -5.24 -7.75
N GLY A 286 3.20 -5.24 -6.76
CA GLY A 286 2.89 -4.92 -5.37
C GLY A 286 2.33 -3.50 -5.20
N PRO A 287 1.57 -3.26 -4.10
CA PRO A 287 0.82 -2.02 -3.87
C PRO A 287 1.70 -0.82 -3.49
N VAL A 288 2.94 -1.04 -3.09
CA VAL A 288 3.88 0.00 -2.65
C VAL A 288 5.10 0.00 -3.56
N GLN A 289 5.30 1.09 -4.30
CA GLN A 289 6.40 1.17 -5.25
C GLN A 289 7.74 1.55 -4.63
N VAL A 290 7.74 2.40 -3.59
CA VAL A 290 8.94 2.75 -2.82
C VAL A 290 8.62 2.71 -1.34
N ALA A 291 9.61 2.42 -0.49
CA ALA A 291 9.46 2.57 0.95
C ALA A 291 9.43 4.06 1.34
N THR A 292 8.90 4.36 2.52
CA THR A 292 8.94 5.72 3.08
C THR A 292 10.36 6.26 3.14
N PHE A 293 10.51 7.55 2.88
CA PHE A 293 11.79 8.25 2.78
C PHE A 293 12.68 8.03 4.00
N ARG A 294 13.99 8.08 3.76
CA ARG A 294 15.01 8.06 4.79
C ARG A 294 16.00 9.19 4.52
N TRP A 295 16.70 9.62 5.55
CA TRP A 295 17.74 10.63 5.46
C TRP A 295 19.07 10.02 5.89
N THR A 296 20.15 10.34 5.19
CA THR A 296 21.49 9.95 5.59
C THR A 296 21.98 10.84 6.75
N SER A 297 22.18 10.27 7.93
CA SER A 297 22.79 10.97 9.08
C SER A 297 24.33 11.11 8.95
N ALA A 298 24.95 10.27 8.12
CA ALA A 298 26.36 10.27 7.75
C ALA A 298 26.50 9.73 6.32
N PRO A 299 27.65 9.84 5.65
CA PRO A 299 27.87 9.23 4.34
C PRO A 299 27.64 7.71 4.37
N VAL A 300 26.85 7.20 3.43
CA VAL A 300 26.47 5.77 3.35
C VAL A 300 26.86 5.18 2.00
N PRO A 301 27.70 4.12 1.97
CA PRO A 301 27.98 3.38 0.74
C PRO A 301 26.82 2.41 0.45
N ILE A 302 26.20 2.54 -0.72
CA ILE A 302 25.15 1.65 -1.22
C ILE A 302 25.44 1.34 -2.69
N GLY A 303 25.49 0.06 -3.06
CA GLY A 303 25.63 -0.37 -4.44
C GLY A 303 26.81 0.24 -5.20
N GLY A 304 27.94 0.45 -4.52
CA GLY A 304 29.15 1.08 -5.08
C GLY A 304 29.10 2.61 -5.14
N THR A 305 28.01 3.24 -4.70
CA THR A 305 27.87 4.71 -4.64
C THR A 305 27.89 5.17 -3.19
N VAL A 306 28.68 6.22 -2.87
CA VAL A 306 28.63 6.87 -1.56
C VAL A 306 27.62 8.00 -1.61
N ILE A 307 26.51 7.85 -0.87
CA ILE A 307 25.51 8.89 -0.70
C ILE A 307 25.95 9.83 0.43
N PRO A 308 26.08 11.15 0.20
CA PRO A 308 26.51 12.11 1.23
C PRO A 308 25.54 12.18 2.42
N ALA A 309 25.96 12.76 3.54
CA ALA A 309 25.10 13.07 4.67
C ALA A 309 24.05 14.14 4.30
N GLY A 310 22.85 14.08 4.92
CA GLY A 310 21.76 15.03 4.72
C GLY A 310 20.93 14.80 3.45
N GLU A 311 21.17 13.73 2.73
CA GLU A 311 20.47 13.41 1.47
C GLU A 311 19.23 12.52 1.71
N ILE A 312 18.21 12.69 0.86
CA ILE A 312 17.02 11.83 0.86
C ILE A 312 17.32 10.55 0.08
N VAL A 313 16.99 9.40 0.68
CA VAL A 313 17.06 8.08 0.07
C VAL A 313 15.68 7.47 -0.06
N VAL A 314 15.37 6.97 -1.26
CA VAL A 314 14.08 6.38 -1.65
C VAL A 314 14.32 4.92 -2.04
N PRO A 315 14.08 3.94 -1.16
CA PRO A 315 14.24 2.53 -1.51
C PRO A 315 13.10 2.06 -2.42
N GLY A 316 13.41 1.66 -3.66
CA GLY A 316 12.47 1.23 -4.69
C GLY A 316 12.08 -0.24 -4.54
N LEU A 317 10.94 -0.51 -3.91
CA LEU A 317 10.49 -1.88 -3.62
C LEU A 317 10.08 -2.63 -4.88
N LEU A 318 9.29 -2.00 -5.77
CA LEU A 318 8.89 -2.62 -7.05
C LEU A 318 10.09 -2.93 -7.95
N ALA A 319 11.07 -2.02 -8.00
CA ALA A 319 12.30 -2.24 -8.75
C ALA A 319 13.10 -3.43 -8.18
N ALA A 320 13.30 -3.45 -6.85
CA ALA A 320 14.02 -4.51 -6.16
C ALA A 320 13.36 -5.89 -6.34
N ASN A 321 12.03 -5.94 -6.33
CA ASN A 321 11.26 -7.16 -6.51
C ASN A 321 11.35 -7.74 -7.95
N ARG A 322 11.89 -6.97 -8.88
CA ARG A 322 12.13 -7.35 -10.28
C ARG A 322 13.60 -7.32 -10.67
N ASP A 323 14.50 -7.36 -9.69
CA ASP A 323 15.95 -7.42 -9.93
C ASP A 323 16.32 -8.76 -10.55
N PRO A 324 16.85 -8.78 -11.80
CA PRO A 324 17.26 -10.02 -12.47
C PRO A 324 18.43 -10.73 -11.78
N ALA A 325 19.19 -10.03 -10.93
CA ALA A 325 20.23 -10.65 -10.11
C ALA A 325 19.65 -11.58 -9.02
N THR A 326 18.38 -11.41 -8.67
CA THR A 326 17.74 -12.12 -7.55
C THR A 326 16.62 -13.05 -8.02
N VAL A 327 15.91 -12.68 -9.08
CA VAL A 327 14.75 -13.42 -9.60
C VAL A 327 14.96 -13.77 -11.06
N ALA A 328 14.85 -15.05 -11.41
CA ALA A 328 14.83 -15.49 -12.81
C ALA A 328 13.53 -15.01 -13.48
N ASP A 329 13.64 -14.51 -14.71
CA ASP A 329 12.52 -13.99 -15.50
C ASP A 329 11.63 -13.01 -14.69
N PRO A 330 12.19 -11.91 -14.16
CA PRO A 330 11.50 -11.05 -13.21
C PRO A 330 10.29 -10.34 -13.80
N ALA A 331 10.21 -10.23 -15.12
CA ALA A 331 9.09 -9.64 -15.87
C ALA A 331 7.93 -10.62 -16.12
N VAL A 332 8.10 -11.91 -15.78
CA VAL A 332 7.07 -12.94 -15.94
C VAL A 332 6.28 -13.07 -14.64
N PHE A 333 4.95 -12.95 -14.72
CA PHE A 333 4.04 -13.35 -13.64
C PHE A 333 3.88 -14.86 -13.64
N ASP A 334 4.33 -15.53 -12.60
CA ASP A 334 4.23 -16.98 -12.45
C ASP A 334 3.76 -17.39 -11.05
N PRO A 335 2.45 -17.65 -10.88
CA PRO A 335 1.86 -18.01 -9.58
C PRO A 335 2.34 -19.37 -9.04
N THR A 336 3.08 -20.14 -9.83
CA THR A 336 3.60 -21.45 -9.44
C THR A 336 5.05 -21.43 -8.98
N ARG A 337 5.66 -20.25 -8.84
CA ARG A 337 7.03 -20.17 -8.34
C ARG A 337 7.16 -20.87 -6.99
N ALA A 338 8.19 -21.69 -6.87
CA ALA A 338 8.46 -22.38 -5.61
C ALA A 338 8.69 -21.37 -4.48
N PRO A 339 8.25 -21.67 -3.25
CA PRO A 339 8.52 -20.82 -2.10
C PRO A 339 10.01 -20.47 -1.97
N GLY A 340 10.34 -19.19 -1.87
CA GLY A 340 11.72 -18.70 -1.78
C GLY A 340 12.48 -18.57 -3.09
N ALA A 341 11.95 -19.05 -4.22
CA ALA A 341 12.59 -18.90 -5.53
C ALA A 341 12.58 -17.46 -6.06
N ALA A 342 11.68 -16.64 -5.55
CA ALA A 342 11.56 -15.22 -5.88
C ALA A 342 11.34 -14.40 -4.60
N PRO A 343 12.40 -14.14 -3.81
CA PRO A 343 12.28 -13.34 -2.60
C PRO A 343 11.87 -11.90 -2.98
N HIS A 344 11.02 -11.30 -2.15
CA HIS A 344 10.58 -9.93 -2.38
C HIS A 344 10.62 -9.07 -1.11
N VAL A 345 10.67 -7.77 -1.29
CA VAL A 345 10.65 -6.75 -0.23
C VAL A 345 9.37 -5.92 -0.25
N ALA A 346 8.25 -6.46 -0.77
CA ALA A 346 6.96 -5.75 -0.84
C ALA A 346 6.46 -5.27 0.54
N PHE A 347 6.84 -5.97 1.61
CA PHE A 347 6.55 -5.59 3.00
C PHE A 347 7.70 -4.84 3.67
N GLY A 348 8.66 -4.32 2.90
CA GLY A 348 9.88 -3.75 3.44
C GLY A 348 10.84 -4.80 4.03
N TYR A 349 11.83 -4.33 4.80
CA TYR A 349 12.83 -5.18 5.45
C TYR A 349 13.40 -4.50 6.70
N GLY A 350 13.99 -5.26 7.63
CA GLY A 350 14.59 -4.71 8.86
C GLY A 350 13.55 -4.32 9.92
N VAL A 351 13.88 -3.32 10.73
CA VAL A 351 13.08 -2.91 11.90
C VAL A 351 11.69 -2.40 11.51
N HIS A 352 11.55 -1.80 10.33
CA HIS A 352 10.29 -1.33 9.76
C HIS A 352 9.57 -2.36 8.88
N HIS A 353 9.94 -3.65 8.92
CA HIS A 353 9.17 -4.67 8.22
C HIS A 353 7.69 -4.58 8.60
N CYS A 354 6.80 -4.64 7.62
CA CYS A 354 5.37 -4.40 7.79
C CYS A 354 4.76 -5.25 8.91
N LEU A 355 4.15 -4.58 9.88
CA LEU A 355 3.48 -5.23 11.00
C LEU A 355 2.21 -5.96 10.54
N GLY A 356 1.48 -5.38 9.59
CA GLY A 356 0.25 -5.92 9.01
C GLY A 356 0.46 -6.99 7.92
N ALA A 357 1.70 -7.42 7.64
CA ALA A 357 1.97 -8.39 6.57
C ALA A 357 1.16 -9.70 6.68
N PRO A 358 0.96 -10.29 7.87
CA PRO A 358 0.10 -11.47 8.00
C PRO A 358 -1.37 -11.19 7.64
N LEU A 359 -1.90 -10.02 8.04
CA LEU A 359 -3.28 -9.61 7.75
C LEU A 359 -3.48 -9.32 6.26
N ALA A 360 -2.59 -8.56 5.64
CA ALA A 360 -2.65 -8.28 4.20
C ALA A 360 -2.61 -9.56 3.35
N ARG A 361 -1.81 -10.55 3.75
CA ARG A 361 -1.80 -11.87 3.09
C ARG A 361 -3.11 -12.64 3.27
N LEU A 362 -3.70 -12.57 4.45
CA LEU A 362 -4.98 -13.21 4.74
C LEU A 362 -6.10 -12.56 3.92
N GLU A 363 -6.20 -11.23 3.94
CA GLU A 363 -7.18 -10.48 3.17
C GLU A 363 -7.00 -10.70 1.66
N GLY A 364 -5.76 -10.65 1.15
CA GLY A 364 -5.46 -10.91 -0.25
C GLY A 364 -5.91 -12.31 -0.70
N ARG A 365 -5.66 -13.35 0.12
CA ARG A 365 -6.10 -14.73 -0.18
C ARG A 365 -7.62 -14.85 -0.18
N ILE A 366 -8.29 -14.32 0.85
CA ILE A 366 -9.76 -14.39 0.94
C ILE A 366 -10.38 -13.60 -0.22
N ALA A 367 -9.95 -12.37 -0.44
CA ALA A 367 -10.50 -11.51 -1.48
C ALA A 367 -10.35 -12.11 -2.89
N LEU A 368 -9.11 -12.44 -3.27
CA LEU A 368 -8.83 -12.97 -4.61
C LEU A 368 -9.45 -14.36 -4.80
N GLY A 369 -9.36 -15.24 -3.79
CA GLY A 369 -9.98 -16.57 -3.85
C GLY A 369 -11.49 -16.50 -4.01
N SER A 370 -12.18 -15.65 -3.24
CA SER A 370 -13.62 -15.49 -3.33
C SER A 370 -14.07 -14.87 -4.65
N LEU A 371 -13.32 -13.87 -5.18
CA LEU A 371 -13.58 -13.30 -6.51
C LEU A 371 -13.45 -14.35 -7.62
N LEU A 372 -12.35 -15.12 -7.61
CA LEU A 372 -12.10 -16.15 -8.62
C LEU A 372 -13.13 -17.28 -8.58
N ALA A 373 -13.58 -17.66 -7.39
CA ALA A 373 -14.58 -18.73 -7.21
C ALA A 373 -15.99 -18.29 -7.60
N ARG A 374 -16.41 -17.07 -7.19
CA ARG A 374 -17.78 -16.61 -7.38
C ARG A 374 -18.02 -15.90 -8.71
N LEU A 375 -16.98 -15.30 -9.31
CA LEU A 375 -17.04 -14.57 -10.58
C LEU A 375 -15.99 -15.14 -11.55
N PRO A 376 -16.07 -16.45 -11.92
CA PRO A 376 -15.06 -17.11 -12.74
C PRO A 376 -14.92 -16.46 -14.13
N ASP A 377 -15.98 -15.87 -14.67
CA ASP A 377 -16.01 -15.22 -15.98
C ASP A 377 -15.80 -13.71 -15.94
N LEU A 378 -15.39 -13.16 -14.80
CA LEU A 378 -15.09 -11.74 -14.67
C LEU A 378 -14.01 -11.31 -15.65
N ARG A 379 -14.19 -10.18 -16.32
CA ARG A 379 -13.26 -9.62 -17.31
C ARG A 379 -13.23 -8.10 -17.21
N LEU A 380 -12.23 -7.49 -17.81
CA LEU A 380 -12.20 -6.04 -17.96
C LEU A 380 -13.36 -5.58 -18.85
N ALA A 381 -14.09 -4.54 -18.42
CA ALA A 381 -15.15 -3.90 -19.21
C ALA A 381 -14.58 -2.87 -20.21
N VAL A 382 -13.31 -2.48 -20.05
CA VAL A 382 -12.63 -1.51 -20.91
C VAL A 382 -11.26 -2.07 -21.35
N PRO A 383 -10.70 -1.59 -22.48
CA PRO A 383 -9.34 -1.91 -22.88
C PRO A 383 -8.32 -1.50 -21.79
N VAL A 384 -7.22 -2.24 -21.66
CA VAL A 384 -6.13 -1.96 -20.70
C VAL A 384 -5.60 -0.53 -20.85
N ALA A 385 -5.51 0.00 -22.07
CA ALA A 385 -5.03 1.35 -22.33
C ALA A 385 -5.95 2.47 -21.78
N GLU A 386 -7.20 2.17 -21.46
CA GLU A 386 -8.14 3.12 -20.86
C GLU A 386 -8.07 3.14 -19.33
N LEU A 387 -7.43 2.16 -18.72
CA LEU A 387 -7.24 2.10 -17.28
C LEU A 387 -6.34 3.25 -16.81
N ARG A 388 -6.65 3.81 -15.67
CA ARG A 388 -5.92 4.94 -15.08
C ARG A 388 -5.28 4.53 -13.76
N TRP A 389 -3.98 4.76 -13.67
CA TRP A 389 -3.20 4.56 -12.46
C TRP A 389 -3.17 5.87 -11.67
N ARG A 390 -3.27 5.77 -10.36
CA ARG A 390 -3.19 6.94 -9.48
C ARG A 390 -1.76 7.49 -9.46
N PRO A 391 -1.56 8.79 -9.62
CA PRO A 391 -0.25 9.41 -9.42
C PRO A 391 0.10 9.33 -7.92
N SER A 392 1.26 8.78 -7.60
CA SER A 392 1.79 8.73 -6.24
C SER A 392 3.28 8.42 -6.28
N VAL A 393 4.04 8.96 -5.32
CA VAL A 393 5.43 8.55 -5.11
C VAL A 393 5.48 7.20 -4.38
N LEU A 394 4.60 7.00 -3.41
CA LEU A 394 4.63 5.86 -2.50
C LEU A 394 3.80 4.67 -3.02
N MET A 395 2.56 4.95 -3.43
CA MET A 395 1.58 3.92 -3.76
C MET A 395 1.59 3.56 -5.24
N HIS A 396 1.23 2.31 -5.54
CA HIS A 396 0.99 1.81 -6.87
C HIS A 396 -0.39 1.15 -6.91
N GLY A 397 -1.34 1.78 -7.60
CA GLY A 397 -2.71 1.29 -7.66
C GLY A 397 -3.54 1.98 -8.73
N LEU A 398 -4.59 1.29 -9.18
CA LEU A 398 -5.56 1.79 -10.14
C LEU A 398 -6.54 2.77 -9.49
N ALA A 399 -6.99 3.74 -10.28
CA ALA A 399 -8.06 4.66 -9.87
C ALA A 399 -9.43 3.98 -9.88
N ALA A 400 -9.65 3.08 -10.85
CA ALA A 400 -10.84 2.25 -11.02
C ALA A 400 -10.46 0.98 -11.78
N LEU A 401 -11.21 -0.11 -11.58
CA LEU A 401 -11.09 -1.35 -12.35
C LEU A 401 -12.47 -1.78 -12.86
N PRO A 402 -12.93 -1.19 -13.99
CA PRO A 402 -14.20 -1.55 -14.59
C PRO A 402 -14.21 -3.00 -15.06
N CYS A 403 -15.16 -3.79 -14.53
CA CYS A 403 -15.30 -5.20 -14.83
C CYS A 403 -16.71 -5.54 -15.30
N SER A 404 -16.85 -6.63 -16.08
CA SER A 404 -18.12 -7.18 -16.54
C SER A 404 -18.08 -8.71 -16.53
N VAL A 405 -19.22 -9.35 -16.53
CA VAL A 405 -19.36 -10.82 -16.64
C VAL A 405 -19.94 -11.25 -18.01
N ALA A 406 -20.55 -10.34 -18.78
CA ALA A 406 -21.13 -10.62 -20.10
C ALA A 406 -20.15 -10.37 -21.24
N PRO A 407 -20.19 -11.12 -22.35
CA PRO A 407 -19.43 -10.81 -23.56
C PRO A 407 -19.79 -9.41 -24.04
N ARG A 408 -18.79 -8.58 -24.35
CA ARG A 408 -19.02 -7.35 -25.09
C ARG A 408 -19.28 -7.76 -26.55
N GLU A 409 -20.39 -7.32 -27.14
CA GLU A 409 -20.63 -7.53 -28.57
C GLU A 409 -19.54 -6.84 -29.37
N PRO A 410 -18.94 -7.51 -30.39
CA PRO A 410 -17.96 -6.89 -31.24
C PRO A 410 -18.56 -5.65 -31.92
N GLY A 411 -17.96 -4.45 -31.70
CA GLY A 411 -18.42 -3.20 -32.31
C GLY A 411 -19.34 -2.35 -31.45
N ALA A 412 -19.71 -2.76 -30.26
CA ALA A 412 -20.46 -1.90 -29.35
C ALA A 412 -19.61 -0.66 -28.94
N PRO A 413 -20.18 0.58 -29.05
CA PRO A 413 -19.45 1.78 -28.64
C PRO A 413 -19.14 1.74 -27.14
N PRO A 414 -18.01 2.34 -26.69
CA PRO A 414 -17.69 2.43 -25.28
C PRO A 414 -18.84 3.12 -24.54
N ARG A 415 -19.41 2.45 -23.54
CA ARG A 415 -20.38 3.09 -22.65
C ARG A 415 -19.63 4.17 -21.85
N PRO A 416 -20.15 5.40 -21.75
CA PRO A 416 -19.50 6.43 -20.97
C PRO A 416 -19.49 5.98 -19.50
N TRP A 417 -18.29 5.76 -18.98
CA TRP A 417 -18.09 5.45 -17.55
C TRP A 417 -18.56 6.66 -16.72
N LYS A 418 -19.66 6.52 -16.01
CA LYS A 418 -20.12 7.55 -15.07
C LYS A 418 -19.26 7.45 -13.81
N ARG A 419 -18.41 8.44 -13.58
CA ARG A 419 -17.73 8.62 -12.29
C ARG A 419 -18.81 8.88 -11.22
N ALA A 420 -18.86 8.04 -10.18
CA ALA A 420 -19.56 8.34 -8.94
C ALA A 420 -18.70 9.28 -8.08
#